data_d83e785f255943b67a55395dfd8bbbd7
#
_entry.id   d83e785f255943b67a55395dfd8bbbd7
#
_cell.length_a   1.000
_cell.length_b   1.000
_cell.length_c   1.000
_cell.angle_alpha   90.00
_cell.angle_beta   90.00
_cell.angle_gamma   90.00
#
_symmetry.space_group_name_H-M   'P 1'
#
loop_
_entity.id
_entity.type
_entity.pdbx_description
1 polymer ?
#
loop_
_entity_poly.entity_id
_entity_poly.type
_entity_poly.pdbx_seq_one_letter_code
_entity_poly.pdbx_strand_id
1 'polypeptide(L)'
;MSVPVNEASFKEINSAVNQDWSALQLHLSEMGHYLELSEPPRQFAAGFGNLNYYIIFDGRPAVLRRPPMSILVPGANDMLREAKVLKALHPVFPLAPKCLFVGSNLSVWGVPFIVMEYRPGITI
;
A
#
# COMPACT_ATOMS: atom_id res chain seq x y z
N MET A 1 9.78 -16.91 2.54
CA MET A 1 11.05 -16.37 2.07
C MET A 1 10.82 -15.03 1.40
N SER A 2 11.56 -14.04 1.80
CA SER A 2 11.39 -12.73 1.19
C SER A 2 12.14 -12.66 -0.14
N VAL A 3 11.55 -12.00 -1.11
CA VAL A 3 12.20 -11.72 -2.38
C VAL A 3 13.13 -10.52 -2.19
N PRO A 4 14.38 -10.58 -2.65
CA PRO A 4 15.26 -9.42 -2.53
C PRO A 4 14.65 -8.20 -3.21
N VAL A 5 14.69 -7.07 -2.52
CA VAL A 5 14.18 -5.82 -3.04
C VAL A 5 15.36 -4.93 -3.39
N ASN A 6 15.38 -4.40 -4.61
CA ASN A 6 16.44 -3.52 -5.04
C ASN A 6 16.28 -2.16 -4.35
N GLU A 7 17.31 -1.72 -3.64
CA GLU A 7 17.29 -0.42 -2.96
C GLU A 7 17.01 0.75 -3.92
N ALA A 8 17.42 0.63 -5.17
CA ALA A 8 17.14 1.67 -6.17
C ALA A 8 15.65 1.83 -6.48
N SER A 9 14.81 0.85 -6.10
CA SER A 9 13.37 0.93 -6.29
C SER A 9 12.71 1.87 -5.27
N PHE A 10 13.41 2.23 -4.20
CA PHE A 10 12.86 3.05 -3.15
C PHE A 10 13.35 4.49 -3.24
N LYS A 11 12.53 5.42 -2.75
CA LYS A 11 12.99 6.80 -2.55
C LYS A 11 14.00 6.84 -1.42
N GLU A 12 14.91 7.80 -1.50
CA GLU A 12 15.80 8.09 -0.38
C GLU A 12 14.96 8.50 0.83
N ILE A 13 15.46 8.16 2.02
CA ILE A 13 14.73 8.42 3.27
C ILE A 13 14.37 9.90 3.42
N ASN A 14 15.27 10.80 3.01
CA ASN A 14 15.04 12.23 3.15
C ASN A 14 13.96 12.79 2.22
N SER A 15 13.68 12.10 1.11
CA SER A 15 12.68 12.55 0.14
C SER A 15 11.37 11.78 0.26
N ALA A 16 11.31 10.77 1.11
CA ALA A 16 10.11 9.99 1.31
C ALA A 16 9.08 10.77 2.14
N VAL A 17 7.81 10.55 1.85
CA VAL A 17 6.73 11.14 2.63
C VAL A 17 6.42 10.23 3.80
N ASN A 18 6.57 10.73 5.02
CA ASN A 18 6.31 9.96 6.20
C ASN A 18 4.82 9.88 6.50
N GLN A 19 4.40 8.74 7.03
CA GLN A 19 3.02 8.50 7.45
C GLN A 19 3.00 8.18 8.94
N ASP A 20 1.83 8.30 9.56
CA ASP A 20 1.65 7.84 10.94
C ASP A 20 1.43 6.32 10.93
N TRP A 21 2.53 5.58 10.88
CA TRP A 21 2.49 4.13 10.82
C TRP A 21 1.93 3.50 12.09
N SER A 22 2.11 4.16 13.22
CA SER A 22 1.57 3.65 14.49
C SER A 22 0.05 3.70 14.50
N ALA A 23 -0.54 4.75 13.97
CA ALA A 23 -1.99 4.84 13.84
C ALA A 23 -2.53 3.76 12.92
N LEU A 24 -1.84 3.49 11.81
CA LEU A 24 -2.22 2.42 10.90
C LEU A 24 -2.09 1.05 11.56
N GLN A 25 -1.00 0.82 12.29
CA GLN A 25 -0.78 -0.44 12.99
C GLN A 25 -1.92 -0.73 13.96
N LEU A 26 -2.32 0.28 14.72
CA LEU A 26 -3.41 0.13 15.68
C LEU A 26 -4.73 -0.19 14.97
N HIS A 27 -5.03 0.53 13.90
CA HIS A 27 -6.25 0.30 13.13
C HIS A 27 -6.29 -1.11 12.54
N LEU A 28 -5.20 -1.55 11.93
CA LEU A 28 -5.11 -2.89 11.36
C LEU A 28 -5.23 -3.97 12.42
N SER A 29 -4.64 -3.73 13.60
CA SER A 29 -4.77 -4.65 14.72
C SER A 29 -6.21 -4.82 15.16
N GLU A 30 -6.97 -3.72 15.19
CA GLU A 30 -8.39 -3.77 15.52
C GLU A 30 -9.20 -4.52 14.47
N MET A 31 -8.72 -4.58 13.24
CA MET A 31 -9.35 -5.30 12.15
C MET A 31 -8.87 -6.74 12.01
N GLY A 32 -8.02 -7.20 12.92
CA GLY A 32 -7.50 -8.57 12.89
C GLY A 32 -6.26 -8.78 12.03
N HIS A 33 -5.56 -7.71 11.68
CA HIS A 33 -4.35 -7.78 10.85
C HIS A 33 -3.15 -7.22 11.59
N TYR A 34 -1.95 -7.64 11.17
CA TYR A 34 -0.71 -7.20 11.80
C TYR A 34 0.20 -6.48 10.82
N LEU A 35 0.59 -5.27 11.16
CA LEU A 35 1.59 -4.50 10.43
C LEU A 35 2.91 -4.57 11.21
N GLU A 36 3.94 -5.16 10.58
CA GLU A 36 5.25 -5.26 11.20
C GLU A 36 6.00 -3.95 11.06
N LEU A 37 6.47 -3.38 12.16
CA LEU A 37 7.18 -2.10 12.15
C LEU A 37 8.59 -2.21 12.73
N SER A 38 9.19 -3.41 12.79
CA SER A 38 10.58 -3.56 13.21
C SER A 38 11.52 -2.80 12.28
N GLU A 39 11.15 -2.71 10.99
CA GLU A 39 11.78 -1.81 10.04
C GLU A 39 10.72 -0.87 9.50
N PRO A 40 11.02 0.41 9.35
CA PRO A 40 10.02 1.36 8.83
C PRO A 40 9.64 1.02 7.38
N PRO A 41 8.39 1.20 6.99
CA PRO A 41 8.00 1.07 5.61
C PRO A 41 8.80 1.99 4.70
N ARG A 42 9.13 1.52 3.50
CA ARG A 42 9.90 2.27 2.51
C ARG A 42 8.99 2.68 1.35
N GLN A 43 9.06 3.93 0.96
CA GLN A 43 8.27 4.42 -0.17
C GLN A 43 8.94 4.04 -1.48
N PHE A 44 8.17 3.46 -2.42
CA PHE A 44 8.68 3.21 -3.75
C PHE A 44 8.91 4.51 -4.52
N ALA A 45 9.95 4.55 -5.33
CA ALA A 45 10.29 5.75 -6.10
C ALA A 45 9.26 6.04 -7.19
N ALA A 46 8.70 5.00 -7.80
CA ALA A 46 7.68 5.15 -8.83
C ALA A 46 6.31 4.87 -8.24
N GLY A 47 5.32 5.67 -8.58
CA GLY A 47 3.98 5.50 -8.05
C GLY A 47 2.89 6.10 -8.92
N PHE A 48 3.23 6.73 -10.04
CA PHE A 48 2.26 7.29 -10.98
C PHE A 48 1.18 8.15 -10.31
N GLY A 49 1.61 9.07 -9.44
CA GLY A 49 0.71 9.97 -8.75
C GLY A 49 0.20 9.49 -7.40
N ASN A 50 0.30 8.19 -7.12
CA ASN A 50 -0.06 7.64 -5.82
C ASN A 50 1.19 7.46 -4.96
N LEU A 51 0.99 7.32 -3.65
CA LEU A 51 2.07 6.94 -2.74
C LEU A 51 1.98 5.45 -2.49
N ASN A 52 3.07 4.74 -2.76
CA ASN A 52 3.15 3.30 -2.60
C ASN A 52 4.28 2.97 -1.64
N TYR A 53 4.00 2.11 -0.66
CA TYR A 53 4.97 1.74 0.37
C TYR A 53 5.13 0.24 0.45
N TYR A 54 6.37 -0.20 0.66
CA TYR A 54 6.66 -1.58 0.96
C TYR A 54 6.42 -1.80 2.44
N ILE A 55 5.55 -2.74 2.77
CA ILE A 55 5.22 -3.06 4.16
C ILE A 55 5.27 -4.57 4.35
N ILE A 56 5.32 -5.00 5.60
CA ILE A 56 5.13 -6.39 5.96
C ILE A 56 3.75 -6.50 6.61
N PHE A 57 2.84 -7.16 5.91
CA PHE A 57 1.44 -7.27 6.30
C PHE A 57 1.09 -8.73 6.56
N ASP A 58 0.64 -9.04 7.77
CA ASP A 58 0.35 -10.41 8.19
C ASP A 58 1.52 -11.36 7.89
N GLY A 59 2.74 -10.87 8.13
CA GLY A 59 3.95 -11.69 8.00
C GLY A 59 4.50 -11.83 6.59
N ARG A 60 3.98 -11.11 5.61
CA ARG A 60 4.46 -11.20 4.22
C ARG A 60 4.62 -9.83 3.58
N PRO A 61 5.50 -9.73 2.58
CA PRO A 61 5.67 -8.48 1.84
C PRO A 61 4.39 -8.07 1.14
N ALA A 62 4.09 -6.79 1.20
CA ALA A 62 2.90 -6.24 0.56
C ALA A 62 3.17 -4.79 0.15
N VAL A 63 2.26 -4.24 -0.64
CA VAL A 63 2.30 -2.84 -1.06
C VAL A 63 1.07 -2.14 -0.51
N LEU A 64 1.28 -1.07 0.23
CA LEU A 64 0.20 -0.19 0.62
C LEU A 64 0.18 0.99 -0.34
N ARG A 65 -0.98 1.24 -0.95
CA ARG A 65 -1.16 2.35 -1.88
C ARG A 65 -2.20 3.31 -1.34
N ARG A 66 -1.89 4.58 -1.41
CA ARG A 66 -2.83 5.63 -1.04
C ARG A 66 -2.75 6.81 -2.02
N PRO A 67 -3.79 7.67 -2.06
CA PRO A 67 -3.73 8.88 -2.87
C PRO A 67 -2.59 9.81 -2.44
N PRO A 68 -2.15 10.73 -3.31
CA PRO A 68 -1.09 11.66 -2.95
C PRO A 68 -1.52 12.60 -1.81
N MET A 69 -0.52 13.19 -1.16
CA MET A 69 -0.77 14.08 -0.02
C MET A 69 -1.44 15.39 -0.43
N SER A 70 -1.23 15.81 -1.67
CA SER A 70 -1.89 17.01 -2.16
C SER A 70 -3.29 16.62 -2.58
N ILE A 71 -4.18 16.99 -1.81
CA ILE A 71 -5.25 16.43 -1.68
C ILE A 71 -6.44 16.72 -2.24
N LEU A 72 -7.12 17.34 -2.49
CA LEU A 72 -8.44 17.75 -2.98
C LEU A 72 -8.54 17.55 -4.48
N VAL A 73 -7.90 16.50 -4.97
CA VAL A 73 -7.95 16.17 -6.36
C VAL A 73 -9.23 15.37 -6.58
N PRO A 74 -10.04 15.74 -7.57
CA PRO A 74 -11.15 14.88 -7.99
C PRO A 74 -10.60 13.49 -8.29
N GLY A 75 -11.20 12.46 -7.72
CA GLY A 75 -10.69 11.12 -7.90
C GLY A 75 -10.01 10.52 -6.69
N ALA A 76 -10.01 11.19 -5.54
CA ALA A 76 -9.50 10.59 -4.31
C ALA A 76 -10.22 9.29 -3.97
N ASN A 77 -11.44 9.10 -4.50
CA ASN A 77 -12.20 7.87 -4.30
C ASN A 77 -11.80 6.76 -5.26
N ASP A 78 -10.89 7.01 -6.19
CA ASP A 78 -10.44 6.01 -7.15
C ASP A 78 -9.73 4.84 -6.47
N MET A 79 -9.26 5.03 -5.25
CA MET A 79 -8.62 3.97 -4.47
C MET A 79 -9.59 2.81 -4.23
N LEU A 80 -10.84 3.10 -3.90
CA LEU A 80 -11.84 2.05 -3.70
C LEU A 80 -12.23 1.38 -5.02
N ARG A 81 -12.27 2.15 -6.11
CA ARG A 81 -12.51 1.62 -7.45
C ARG A 81 -11.36 0.70 -7.85
N GLU A 82 -10.13 1.10 -7.59
CA GLU A 82 -8.96 0.29 -7.88
C GLU A 82 -9.01 -1.05 -7.15
N ALA A 83 -9.41 -1.04 -5.88
CA ALA A 83 -9.57 -2.26 -5.11
C ALA A 83 -10.60 -3.20 -5.76
N LYS A 84 -11.72 -2.66 -6.25
CA LYS A 84 -12.72 -3.46 -6.95
C LYS A 84 -12.17 -4.06 -8.23
N VAL A 85 -11.39 -3.28 -8.98
CA VAL A 85 -10.77 -3.76 -10.22
C VAL A 85 -9.80 -4.90 -9.91
N LEU A 86 -8.95 -4.76 -8.90
CA LEU A 86 -8.02 -5.80 -8.52
C LEU A 86 -8.73 -7.08 -8.10
N LYS A 87 -9.80 -6.96 -7.33
CA LYS A 87 -10.56 -8.13 -6.89
C LYS A 87 -11.25 -8.84 -8.06
N ALA A 88 -11.74 -8.08 -9.04
CA ALA A 88 -12.35 -8.66 -10.23
C ALA A 88 -11.32 -9.27 -11.18
N LEU A 89 -10.11 -8.69 -11.22
CA LEU A 89 -9.10 -9.11 -12.16
C LEU A 89 -8.36 -10.37 -11.72
N HIS A 90 -8.11 -10.55 -10.45
CA HIS A 90 -7.28 -11.64 -9.96
C HIS A 90 -7.75 -13.03 -10.39
N PRO A 91 -9.06 -13.36 -10.36
CA PRO A 91 -9.52 -14.68 -10.79
C PRO A 91 -9.27 -14.98 -12.28
N VAL A 92 -9.26 -13.95 -13.14
CA VAL A 92 -9.06 -14.13 -14.57
C VAL A 92 -7.63 -13.85 -15.01
N PHE A 93 -6.85 -13.19 -14.18
CA PHE A 93 -5.46 -12.89 -14.47
C PHE A 93 -4.65 -13.07 -13.19
N PRO A 94 -4.26 -14.31 -12.83
CA PRO A 94 -3.61 -14.60 -11.55
C PRO A 94 -2.27 -13.91 -11.33
N LEU A 95 -1.64 -13.36 -12.37
CA LEU A 95 -0.39 -12.61 -12.21
C LEU A 95 -0.64 -11.22 -11.63
N ALA A 96 -1.87 -10.72 -11.67
CA ALA A 96 -2.19 -9.45 -11.04
C ALA A 96 -2.09 -9.58 -9.51
N PRO A 97 -1.64 -8.53 -8.79
CA PRO A 97 -1.58 -8.60 -7.33
C PRO A 97 -2.96 -8.80 -6.74
N LYS A 98 -3.03 -9.65 -5.73
CA LYS A 98 -4.27 -9.83 -4.99
C LYS A 98 -4.46 -8.66 -4.03
N CYS A 99 -5.66 -8.12 -3.95
CA CYS A 99 -6.01 -7.12 -2.94
C CYS A 99 -6.17 -7.82 -1.60
N LEU A 100 -5.35 -7.44 -0.61
CA LEU A 100 -5.36 -8.09 0.69
C LEU A 100 -6.23 -7.36 1.71
N PHE A 101 -6.34 -6.05 1.59
CA PHE A 101 -7.11 -5.24 2.54
C PHE A 101 -7.52 -3.93 1.89
N VAL A 102 -8.73 -3.46 2.20
CA VAL A 102 -9.23 -2.17 1.73
C VAL A 102 -9.50 -1.31 2.95
N GLY A 103 -8.76 -0.22 3.08
CA GLY A 103 -8.95 0.74 4.16
C GLY A 103 -9.90 1.84 3.74
N SER A 104 -11.18 1.63 3.96
CA SER A 104 -12.19 2.63 3.64
C SER A 104 -12.47 3.58 4.80
N ASN A 105 -11.96 3.28 6.01
CA ASN A 105 -12.16 4.14 7.16
C ASN A 105 -11.21 5.32 7.08
N LEU A 106 -11.74 6.52 6.93
CA LEU A 106 -10.95 7.73 6.76
C LEU A 106 -10.33 8.24 8.06
N SER A 107 -10.64 7.64 9.21
CA SER A 107 -10.16 8.12 10.49
C SER A 107 -8.65 7.92 10.70
N VAL A 108 -8.02 7.03 9.93
CA VAL A 108 -6.59 6.77 10.08
C VAL A 108 -5.77 7.89 9.47
N TRP A 109 -5.97 8.16 8.19
CA TRP A 109 -5.18 9.17 7.46
C TRP A 109 -6.04 10.19 6.71
N GLY A 110 -7.34 10.15 6.85
CA GLY A 110 -8.25 11.04 6.13
C GLY A 110 -8.49 10.66 4.68
N VAL A 111 -7.91 9.58 4.19
CA VAL A 111 -8.08 9.09 2.82
C VAL A 111 -8.17 7.57 2.83
N PRO A 112 -8.82 6.98 1.83
CA PRO A 112 -8.82 5.52 1.70
C PRO A 112 -7.44 5.02 1.25
N PHE A 113 -7.16 3.75 1.52
CA PHE A 113 -5.93 3.10 1.05
C PHE A 113 -6.22 1.64 0.76
N ILE A 114 -5.31 0.99 0.01
CA ILE A 114 -5.41 -0.44 -0.24
C ILE A 114 -4.09 -1.11 0.07
N VAL A 115 -4.15 -2.37 0.46
CA VAL A 115 -2.98 -3.24 0.64
C VAL A 115 -3.10 -4.37 -0.37
N MET A 116 -2.05 -4.58 -1.15
CA MET A 116 -2.03 -5.62 -2.17
C MET A 116 -0.75 -6.43 -2.07
N GLU A 117 -0.74 -7.60 -2.67
CA GLU A 117 0.46 -8.43 -2.69
C GLU A 117 1.61 -7.69 -3.36
N TYR A 118 2.82 -7.90 -2.83
CA TYR A 118 4.01 -7.42 -3.51
C TYR A 118 4.40 -8.43 -4.59
N ARG A 119 4.41 -7.99 -5.83
CA ARG A 119 4.77 -8.82 -7.00
C ARG A 119 5.98 -8.19 -7.69
N PRO A 120 7.21 -8.65 -7.39
CA PRO A 120 8.40 -8.11 -8.04
C PRO A 120 8.30 -8.26 -9.57
N GLY A 121 8.73 -7.23 -10.29
CA GLY A 121 8.71 -7.26 -11.74
C GLY A 121 7.40 -6.88 -12.40
N ILE A 122 6.36 -6.60 -11.61
CA ILE A 122 5.08 -6.16 -12.14
C ILE A 122 4.88 -4.70 -11.77
N THR A 123 4.66 -3.88 -12.79
CA THR A 123 4.36 -2.46 -12.59
C THR A 123 2.85 -2.29 -12.48
N ILE A 124 2.44 -1.58 -11.47
CA ILE A 124 1.04 -1.34 -11.18
C ILE A 124 0.71 0.13 -11.34
#